data_fb1748339065c9ab4e09d5f7ccd40438
#
_entry.id   fb1748339065c9ab4e09d5f7ccd40438
#
_cell.length_a   1.000
_cell.length_b   1.000
_cell.length_c   1.000
_cell.angle_alpha   90.00
_cell.angle_beta   90.00
_cell.angle_gamma   90.00
#
_symmetry.space_group_name_H-M   'P 1'
#
loop_
_entity.id
_entity.type
_entity.pdbx_description
1 polymer ?
#
loop_
_entity_poly.entity_id
_entity_poly.type
_entity_poly.pdbx_seq_one_letter_code
_entity_poly.pdbx_strand_id
1 'polypeptide(L)'
;MFREWAPNAKEIYLIGDFNDWKEHGDYRMYHVKNSPGVWEVELQSGAIKHGDLYKLKVRWNGGEGERIPAWANRVVQDEQTKIFSAQVWEPENPYRFRKKVFRAKTDPLMIYECHIGMAQEEERVGTYNEFREKILPRIAEAGYNCIQIMAIQEHPYYGSFGYHVSSFFAPSSRFGTPDELKELIDTAHRMGIAVIMDIVHSHAVKNEVEGLGNFAGDPNQYFYPGGRREHPAWDSLCFDYGKNEVIHFLLSNCKYWMDEFRFDGFRFDGVTSMLYYSHGLGEAFCNYGDYFNGNQDDNAICYLTLANKLIHQVNSKAITIAEEVSGMPGLAAPIQDGGYGFDYRMAMNIPDYWIKTIKEKIDEDWKPVSYTHLTLPTT
;
A
#
# COMPACT_ATOMS: atom_id res chain seq x y z
N MET A 1 19.23 10.39 -11.28
CA MET A 1 19.05 9.20 -12.12
C MET A 1 17.61 8.72 -12.00
N PHE A 2 16.93 8.48 -13.13
CA PHE A 2 15.59 7.89 -13.21
C PHE A 2 15.68 6.50 -13.82
N ARG A 3 14.91 5.55 -13.24
CA ARG A 3 14.78 4.18 -13.75
C ARG A 3 13.33 3.77 -13.83
N GLU A 4 13.01 2.99 -14.85
CA GLU A 4 11.67 2.44 -15.01
C GLU A 4 11.71 1.05 -15.65
N TRP A 5 10.78 0.17 -15.24
CA TRP A 5 10.62 -1.14 -15.85
C TRP A 5 9.47 -1.12 -16.85
N ALA A 6 9.81 -1.16 -18.12
CA ALA A 6 8.88 -1.12 -19.23
C ALA A 6 9.35 -2.03 -20.37
N PRO A 7 9.20 -3.36 -20.25
CA PRO A 7 9.80 -4.33 -21.16
C PRO A 7 9.29 -4.21 -22.60
N ASN A 8 8.06 -3.74 -22.82
CA ASN A 8 7.47 -3.58 -24.14
C ASN A 8 7.72 -2.21 -24.76
N ALA A 9 8.27 -1.26 -24.02
CA ALA A 9 8.59 0.06 -24.55
C ALA A 9 9.65 -0.01 -25.67
N LYS A 10 9.54 0.90 -26.64
CA LYS A 10 10.50 1.12 -27.72
C LYS A 10 11.31 2.39 -27.51
N GLU A 11 10.68 3.39 -26.94
CA GLU A 11 11.31 4.66 -26.56
C GLU A 11 10.63 5.19 -25.30
N ILE A 12 11.42 5.80 -24.43
CA ILE A 12 10.93 6.51 -23.26
C ILE A 12 11.67 7.84 -23.14
N TYR A 13 10.92 8.91 -22.92
CA TYR A 13 11.43 10.24 -22.63
C TYR A 13 10.86 10.74 -21.32
N LEU A 14 11.68 11.41 -20.52
CA LEU A 14 11.23 12.20 -19.40
C LEU A 14 10.73 13.55 -19.93
N ILE A 15 9.50 13.91 -19.65
CA ILE A 15 8.90 15.19 -20.04
C ILE A 15 8.34 15.88 -18.79
N GLY A 16 8.44 17.21 -18.74
CA GLY A 16 7.98 17.96 -17.58
C GLY A 16 8.27 19.47 -17.71
N ASP A 17 8.12 20.18 -16.59
CA ASP A 17 8.34 21.64 -16.53
C ASP A 17 9.75 22.06 -16.97
N PHE A 18 10.74 21.20 -16.75
CA PHE A 18 12.13 21.42 -17.09
C PHE A 18 12.45 21.38 -18.58
N ASN A 19 11.55 20.92 -19.45
CA ASN A 19 11.73 20.85 -20.90
C ASN A 19 10.46 21.22 -21.70
N ASP A 20 9.60 22.07 -21.12
CA ASP A 20 8.32 22.51 -21.71
C ASP A 20 7.41 21.34 -22.14
N TRP A 21 7.48 20.23 -21.42
CA TRP A 21 6.72 18.99 -21.71
C TRP A 21 6.98 18.41 -23.11
N LYS A 22 8.19 18.63 -23.65
CA LYS A 22 8.62 18.17 -24.97
C LYS A 22 9.68 17.09 -24.84
N GLU A 23 9.69 16.20 -25.82
CA GLU A 23 10.75 15.22 -25.97
C GLU A 23 12.06 15.91 -26.35
N HIS A 24 13.12 15.60 -25.61
CA HIS A 24 14.47 16.08 -25.88
C HIS A 24 15.50 14.98 -25.66
N GLY A 25 16.55 14.93 -26.48
CA GLY A 25 17.56 13.88 -26.44
C GLY A 25 18.23 13.70 -25.08
N ASP A 26 18.46 14.79 -24.36
CA ASP A 26 19.08 14.76 -23.02
C ASP A 26 18.21 14.07 -21.94
N TYR A 27 16.92 13.95 -22.22
CA TYR A 27 15.92 13.33 -21.33
C TYR A 27 15.43 11.97 -21.84
N ARG A 28 16.08 11.43 -22.90
CA ARG A 28 15.80 10.09 -23.43
C ARG A 28 16.35 9.04 -22.47
N MET A 29 15.54 8.04 -22.17
CA MET A 29 15.97 6.89 -21.39
C MET A 29 16.55 5.80 -22.30
N TYR A 30 17.49 5.02 -21.77
CA TYR A 30 18.17 3.95 -22.46
C TYR A 30 18.09 2.64 -21.68
N HIS A 31 18.17 1.52 -22.37
CA HIS A 31 18.18 0.21 -21.74
C HIS A 31 19.37 0.02 -20.81
N VAL A 32 19.09 -0.46 -19.62
CA VAL A 32 20.13 -0.85 -18.66
C VAL A 32 20.76 -2.17 -19.11
N LYS A 33 22.08 -2.18 -19.25
CA LYS A 33 22.82 -3.41 -19.63
C LYS A 33 22.60 -4.51 -18.59
N ASN A 34 22.27 -5.72 -19.05
CA ASN A 34 21.99 -6.90 -18.22
C ASN A 34 20.75 -6.81 -17.32
N SER A 35 19.86 -5.86 -17.57
CA SER A 35 18.59 -5.74 -16.85
C SER A 35 17.43 -5.64 -17.87
N PRO A 36 16.90 -6.78 -18.35
CA PRO A 36 15.88 -6.80 -19.41
C PRO A 36 14.67 -5.94 -19.05
N GLY A 37 14.26 -5.07 -19.97
CA GLY A 37 13.09 -4.21 -19.81
C GLY A 37 13.29 -3.02 -18.86
N VAL A 38 14.46 -2.85 -18.27
CA VAL A 38 14.77 -1.68 -17.43
C VAL A 38 15.37 -0.58 -18.29
N TRP A 39 14.82 0.63 -18.12
CA TRP A 39 15.25 1.86 -18.76
C TRP A 39 15.81 2.83 -17.72
N GLU A 40 16.81 3.61 -18.10
CA GLU A 40 17.37 4.66 -17.24
C GLU A 40 17.79 5.91 -18.00
N VAL A 41 17.78 7.04 -17.32
CA VAL A 41 18.45 8.27 -17.73
C VAL A 41 19.17 8.88 -16.52
N GLU A 42 20.40 9.30 -16.75
CA GLU A 42 21.17 10.08 -15.78
C GLU A 42 21.19 11.54 -16.24
N LEU A 43 20.65 12.42 -15.42
CA LEU A 43 20.59 13.85 -15.69
C LEU A 43 21.71 14.57 -14.92
N GLN A 44 22.19 15.68 -15.48
CA GLN A 44 23.13 16.55 -14.78
C GLN A 44 22.48 17.18 -13.54
N SER A 45 23.27 17.47 -12.53
CA SER A 45 22.79 18.15 -11.33
C SER A 45 22.15 19.50 -11.70
N GLY A 46 20.94 19.74 -11.18
CA GLY A 46 20.17 20.97 -11.46
C GLY A 46 19.37 20.96 -12.76
N ALA A 47 19.40 19.87 -13.54
CA ALA A 47 18.57 19.72 -14.75
C ALA A 47 17.07 19.65 -14.42
N ILE A 48 16.74 19.20 -13.22
CA ILE A 48 15.39 19.18 -12.65
C ILE A 48 15.45 19.80 -11.25
N LYS A 49 14.33 20.38 -10.79
CA LYS A 49 14.26 21.11 -9.51
C LYS A 49 13.12 20.57 -8.65
N HIS A 50 13.22 20.80 -7.35
CA HIS A 50 12.11 20.58 -6.44
C HIS A 50 10.86 21.31 -6.92
N GLY A 51 9.74 20.58 -6.95
CA GLY A 51 8.45 21.07 -7.39
C GLY A 51 8.15 20.86 -8.88
N ASP A 52 9.15 20.62 -9.73
CA ASP A 52 8.92 20.35 -11.16
C ASP A 52 7.96 19.17 -11.33
N LEU A 53 6.94 19.34 -12.17
CA LEU A 53 6.03 18.31 -12.57
C LEU A 53 6.61 17.53 -13.76
N TYR A 54 6.37 16.21 -13.78
CA TYR A 54 6.90 15.37 -14.84
C TYR A 54 6.08 14.10 -15.09
N LYS A 55 6.28 13.54 -16.29
CA LYS A 55 5.77 12.24 -16.71
C LYS A 55 6.81 11.52 -17.58
N LEU A 56 6.54 10.27 -17.91
CA LEU A 56 7.21 9.54 -18.96
C LEU A 56 6.36 9.57 -20.23
N LYS A 57 6.92 9.99 -21.35
CA LYS A 57 6.37 9.74 -22.69
C LYS A 57 6.88 8.39 -23.13
N VAL A 58 5.99 7.40 -23.20
CA VAL A 58 6.32 6.00 -23.51
C VAL A 58 5.75 5.64 -24.87
N ARG A 59 6.59 5.05 -25.74
CA ARG A 59 6.19 4.52 -27.04
C ARG A 59 6.37 3.01 -27.05
N TRP A 60 5.41 2.31 -27.65
CA TRP A 60 5.43 0.86 -27.84
C TRP A 60 4.92 0.49 -29.23
N ASN A 61 4.94 -0.78 -29.59
CA ASN A 61 4.40 -1.22 -30.88
C ASN A 61 2.90 -0.95 -30.95
N GLY A 62 2.50 -0.04 -31.85
CA GLY A 62 1.10 0.28 -32.11
C GLY A 62 0.52 1.41 -31.25
N GLY A 63 1.33 2.11 -30.42
CA GLY A 63 0.82 3.23 -29.65
C GLY A 63 1.87 3.99 -28.85
N GLU A 64 1.40 5.02 -28.19
CA GLU A 64 2.16 5.83 -27.25
C GLU A 64 1.26 6.39 -26.16
N GLY A 65 1.82 6.85 -25.07
CA GLY A 65 1.09 7.52 -24.01
C GLY A 65 2.00 8.21 -23.00
N GLU A 66 1.40 9.10 -22.22
CA GLU A 66 2.05 9.66 -21.04
C GLU A 66 1.74 8.77 -19.84
N ARG A 67 2.75 8.53 -18.99
CA ARG A 67 2.62 7.68 -17.80
C ARG A 67 3.26 8.36 -16.60
N ILE A 68 2.64 8.21 -15.46
CA ILE A 68 3.29 8.50 -14.17
C ILE A 68 4.30 7.37 -13.93
N PRO A 69 5.57 7.67 -13.61
CA PRO A 69 6.53 6.62 -13.28
C PRO A 69 6.01 5.71 -12.17
N ALA A 70 6.15 4.40 -12.32
CA ALA A 70 5.65 3.43 -11.33
C ALA A 70 6.30 3.60 -9.94
N TRP A 71 7.50 4.17 -9.90
CA TRP A 71 8.28 4.44 -8.69
C TRP A 71 8.23 5.90 -8.24
N ALA A 72 7.28 6.70 -8.75
CA ALA A 72 7.13 8.08 -8.34
C ALA A 72 6.80 8.17 -6.84
N ASN A 73 7.59 8.94 -6.09
CA ASN A 73 7.48 9.09 -4.64
C ASN A 73 6.65 10.31 -4.22
N ARG A 74 6.25 11.14 -5.17
CA ARG A 74 5.30 12.23 -5.01
C ARG A 74 4.49 12.34 -6.28
N VAL A 75 3.16 12.35 -6.15
CA VAL A 75 2.21 12.55 -7.23
C VAL A 75 1.19 13.57 -6.76
N VAL A 76 0.87 14.53 -7.62
CA VAL A 76 -0.05 15.62 -7.30
C VAL A 76 -1.12 15.76 -8.38
N GLN A 77 -2.29 16.19 -7.98
CA GLN A 77 -3.41 16.46 -8.89
C GLN A 77 -3.52 17.96 -9.14
N ASP A 78 -3.58 18.38 -10.40
CA ASP A 78 -3.90 19.74 -10.77
C ASP A 78 -5.34 20.08 -10.38
N GLU A 79 -5.55 21.22 -9.74
CA GLU A 79 -6.87 21.56 -9.18
C GLU A 79 -7.93 21.85 -10.26
N GLN A 80 -7.52 22.33 -11.43
CA GLN A 80 -8.44 22.71 -12.52
C GLN A 80 -8.70 21.56 -13.46
N THR A 81 -7.65 20.91 -13.96
CA THR A 81 -7.76 19.84 -14.95
C THR A 81 -8.04 18.49 -14.35
N LYS A 82 -7.77 18.32 -13.03
CA LYS A 82 -7.82 17.05 -12.29
C LYS A 82 -6.86 15.99 -12.80
N ILE A 83 -5.89 16.38 -13.62
CA ILE A 83 -4.86 15.49 -14.14
C ILE A 83 -3.78 15.30 -13.07
N PHE A 84 -3.34 14.05 -12.87
CA PHE A 84 -2.23 13.73 -12.00
C PHE A 84 -0.91 13.79 -12.74
N SER A 85 0.14 14.25 -12.06
CA SER A 85 1.53 14.24 -12.52
C SER A 85 2.46 13.86 -11.37
N ALA A 86 3.55 13.20 -11.68
CA ALA A 86 4.64 13.06 -10.71
C ALA A 86 5.27 14.44 -10.44
N GLN A 87 5.75 14.64 -9.23
CA GLN A 87 6.43 15.85 -8.81
C GLN A 87 7.78 15.52 -8.19
N VAL A 88 8.81 16.27 -8.57
CA VAL A 88 10.13 16.16 -7.96
C VAL A 88 10.06 16.65 -6.51
N TRP A 89 10.36 15.75 -5.56
CA TRP A 89 10.34 16.07 -4.14
C TRP A 89 11.77 16.04 -3.57
N GLU A 90 12.45 17.17 -3.67
CA GLU A 90 13.79 17.42 -3.10
C GLU A 90 13.81 18.78 -2.42
N PRO A 91 13.14 18.96 -1.27
CA PRO A 91 13.09 20.25 -0.59
C PRO A 91 14.49 20.64 -0.07
N GLU A 92 14.79 21.94 -0.07
CA GLU A 92 16.06 22.48 0.43
C GLU A 92 16.34 22.06 1.88
N ASN A 93 15.28 21.98 2.69
CA ASN A 93 15.32 21.55 4.09
C ASN A 93 14.41 20.34 4.30
N PRO A 94 14.84 19.11 3.94
CA PRO A 94 14.04 17.91 4.10
C PRO A 94 13.79 17.60 5.58
N TYR A 95 12.63 17.04 5.87
CA TYR A 95 12.27 16.67 7.23
C TYR A 95 13.30 15.71 7.85
N ARG A 96 13.73 16.02 9.07
CA ARG A 96 14.65 15.19 9.84
C ARG A 96 13.97 14.69 11.09
N PHE A 97 13.82 13.38 11.21
CA PHE A 97 13.24 12.74 12.38
C PHE A 97 13.97 13.12 13.67
N ARG A 98 13.22 13.60 14.65
CA ARG A 98 13.71 13.98 15.99
C ARG A 98 13.84 12.76 16.89
N LYS A 99 12.90 11.81 16.79
CA LYS A 99 12.97 10.51 17.46
C LYS A 99 13.87 9.56 16.68
N LYS A 100 15.14 9.46 17.06
CA LYS A 100 16.13 8.67 16.31
C LYS A 100 15.85 7.17 16.35
N VAL A 101 15.40 6.66 17.47
CA VAL A 101 15.06 5.24 17.68
C VAL A 101 13.71 5.16 18.35
N PHE A 102 12.83 4.41 17.76
CA PHE A 102 11.54 4.04 18.34
C PHE A 102 11.42 2.50 18.36
N ARG A 103 10.78 1.98 19.39
CA ARG A 103 10.44 0.56 19.52
C ARG A 103 9.02 0.47 20.00
N ALA A 104 8.16 -0.12 19.19
CA ALA A 104 6.76 -0.34 19.52
C ALA A 104 6.62 -1.18 20.81
N LYS A 105 5.66 -0.82 21.65
CA LYS A 105 5.18 -1.67 22.74
C LYS A 105 4.01 -2.47 22.21
N THR A 106 4.16 -3.78 22.14
CA THR A 106 3.19 -4.68 21.52
C THR A 106 2.44 -5.58 22.49
N ASP A 107 2.61 -5.38 23.80
CA ASP A 107 1.98 -6.20 24.84
C ASP A 107 1.33 -5.33 25.94
N PRO A 108 0.01 -5.19 25.94
CA PRO A 108 -0.90 -5.52 24.85
C PRO A 108 -0.83 -4.47 23.72
N LEU A 109 -1.02 -4.91 22.48
CA LEU A 109 -1.15 -4.03 21.33
C LEU A 109 -2.59 -3.48 21.26
N MET A 110 -2.72 -2.14 21.39
CA MET A 110 -4.00 -1.44 21.30
C MET A 110 -3.98 -0.50 20.11
N ILE A 111 -4.69 -0.89 19.04
CA ILE A 111 -4.68 -0.20 17.75
C ILE A 111 -5.90 0.70 17.62
N TYR A 112 -5.67 1.95 17.19
CA TYR A 112 -6.71 2.87 16.72
C TYR A 112 -6.61 2.97 15.19
N GLU A 113 -7.62 2.50 14.49
CA GLU A 113 -7.73 2.65 13.04
C GLU A 113 -8.27 4.04 12.69
N CYS A 114 -7.65 4.70 11.72
CA CYS A 114 -7.99 6.07 11.35
C CYS A 114 -7.79 6.35 9.87
N HIS A 115 -8.65 7.21 9.32
CA HIS A 115 -8.50 7.77 7.98
C HIS A 115 -8.16 9.26 8.10
N ILE A 116 -7.00 9.68 7.58
CA ILE A 116 -6.48 11.04 7.74
C ILE A 116 -7.49 12.10 7.28
N GLY A 117 -8.05 11.92 6.11
CA GLY A 117 -8.96 12.90 5.51
C GLY A 117 -10.33 13.01 6.19
N MET A 118 -10.75 11.98 6.93
CA MET A 118 -12.07 11.91 7.57
C MET A 118 -12.03 12.10 9.09
N ALA A 119 -10.85 12.19 9.69
CA ALA A 119 -10.68 12.28 11.14
C ALA A 119 -10.93 13.70 11.68
N GLN A 120 -11.93 14.37 11.17
CA GLN A 120 -12.34 15.73 11.58
C GLN A 120 -13.84 15.96 11.41
N GLU A 121 -14.37 17.02 12.00
CA GLU A 121 -15.81 17.33 11.98
C GLU A 121 -16.22 18.28 10.85
N GLU A 122 -15.27 19.00 10.23
CA GLU A 122 -15.55 19.92 9.14
C GLU A 122 -15.80 19.15 7.82
N GLU A 123 -16.75 19.59 7.00
CA GLU A 123 -17.11 18.96 5.73
C GLU A 123 -16.05 19.22 4.63
N ARG A 124 -14.82 18.79 4.86
CA ARG A 124 -13.68 18.84 3.94
C ARG A 124 -12.68 17.73 4.24
N VAL A 125 -11.75 17.53 3.35
CA VAL A 125 -10.65 16.58 3.56
C VAL A 125 -9.69 17.13 4.63
N GLY A 126 -9.40 16.34 5.65
CA GLY A 126 -8.40 16.65 6.68
C GLY A 126 -6.97 16.44 6.21
N THR A 127 -6.01 17.02 6.92
CA THR A 127 -4.59 16.98 6.57
C THR A 127 -3.74 16.21 7.59
N TYR A 128 -2.51 15.81 7.21
CA TYR A 128 -1.54 15.22 8.13
C TYR A 128 -1.27 16.11 9.35
N ASN A 129 -1.15 17.42 9.12
CA ASN A 129 -0.93 18.39 10.21
C ASN A 129 -2.10 18.48 11.17
N GLU A 130 -3.32 18.56 10.65
CA GLU A 130 -4.51 18.62 11.49
C GLU A 130 -4.69 17.35 12.31
N PHE A 131 -4.46 16.19 11.69
CA PHE A 131 -4.48 14.91 12.40
C PHE A 131 -3.44 14.88 13.52
N ARG A 132 -2.20 15.28 13.21
CA ARG A 132 -1.11 15.35 14.19
C ARG A 132 -1.43 16.26 15.38
N GLU A 133 -2.06 17.41 15.13
CA GLU A 133 -2.29 18.43 16.14
C GLU A 133 -3.56 18.23 16.95
N LYS A 134 -4.62 17.76 16.31
CA LYS A 134 -5.96 17.70 16.90
C LYS A 134 -6.39 16.28 17.31
N ILE A 135 -6.00 15.27 16.55
CA ILE A 135 -6.51 13.90 16.71
C ILE A 135 -5.52 13.01 17.47
N LEU A 136 -4.25 13.02 17.06
CA LEU A 136 -3.23 12.17 17.67
C LEU A 136 -3.10 12.34 19.19
N PRO A 137 -3.16 13.56 19.78
CA PRO A 137 -3.14 13.72 21.23
C PRO A 137 -4.32 13.05 21.93
N ARG A 138 -5.52 13.07 21.34
CA ARG A 138 -6.72 12.42 21.87
C ARG A 138 -6.59 10.89 21.87
N ILE A 139 -5.98 10.34 20.82
CA ILE A 139 -5.70 8.91 20.71
C ILE A 139 -4.70 8.48 21.81
N ALA A 140 -3.66 9.30 22.03
CA ALA A 140 -2.68 9.07 23.10
C ALA A 140 -3.34 9.12 24.50
N GLU A 141 -4.19 10.12 24.76
CA GLU A 141 -4.92 10.27 26.03
C GLU A 141 -5.87 9.09 26.26
N ALA A 142 -6.49 8.55 25.20
CA ALA A 142 -7.35 7.37 25.28
C ALA A 142 -6.57 6.07 25.55
N GLY A 143 -5.23 6.11 25.59
CA GLY A 143 -4.38 4.98 25.98
C GLY A 143 -4.01 4.02 24.85
N TYR A 144 -4.30 4.35 23.58
CA TYR A 144 -3.83 3.57 22.44
C TYR A 144 -2.32 3.69 22.27
N ASN A 145 -1.66 2.59 21.88
CA ASN A 145 -0.21 2.54 21.67
C ASN A 145 0.18 2.28 20.23
N CYS A 146 -0.80 2.17 19.34
CA CYS A 146 -0.60 2.04 17.90
C CYS A 146 -1.73 2.75 17.15
N ILE A 147 -1.40 3.42 16.05
CA ILE A 147 -2.38 3.85 15.05
C ILE A 147 -2.19 3.05 13.76
N GLN A 148 -3.30 2.62 13.18
CA GLN A 148 -3.37 2.05 11.84
C GLN A 148 -3.93 3.12 10.92
N ILE A 149 -3.09 3.67 10.04
CA ILE A 149 -3.52 4.64 9.05
C ILE A 149 -4.08 3.87 7.84
N MET A 150 -5.39 4.04 7.59
CA MET A 150 -6.04 3.50 6.39
C MET A 150 -5.32 3.97 5.14
N ALA A 151 -5.40 3.17 4.07
CA ALA A 151 -4.64 3.32 2.83
C ALA A 151 -4.39 4.77 2.40
N ILE A 152 -3.12 5.20 2.43
CA ILE A 152 -2.68 6.57 2.10
C ILE A 152 -1.80 6.63 0.84
N GLN A 153 -1.58 5.52 0.18
CA GLN A 153 -0.95 5.51 -1.14
C GLN A 153 -1.80 6.33 -2.10
N GLU A 154 -1.17 7.02 -3.06
CA GLU A 154 -1.93 7.93 -3.93
C GLU A 154 -2.96 7.17 -4.78
N HIS A 155 -4.15 7.73 -4.87
CA HIS A 155 -5.31 7.14 -5.50
C HIS A 155 -6.16 8.21 -6.20
N PRO A 156 -6.74 7.94 -7.38
CA PRO A 156 -7.47 8.96 -8.15
C PRO A 156 -8.84 9.29 -7.55
N TYR A 157 -9.51 8.32 -6.92
CA TYR A 157 -10.86 8.48 -6.40
C TYR A 157 -10.89 8.49 -4.87
N TYR A 158 -11.21 9.64 -4.28
CA TYR A 158 -11.27 9.81 -2.83
C TYR A 158 -12.26 8.86 -2.15
N GLY A 159 -13.40 8.58 -2.77
CA GLY A 159 -14.43 7.67 -2.24
C GLY A 159 -14.00 6.20 -2.16
N SER A 160 -12.82 5.84 -2.69
CA SER A 160 -12.21 4.54 -2.46
C SER A 160 -11.53 4.42 -1.09
N PHE A 161 -11.45 5.51 -0.32
CA PHE A 161 -10.73 5.61 0.96
C PHE A 161 -9.27 5.20 0.88
N GLY A 162 -8.66 5.28 -0.32
CA GLY A 162 -7.29 4.89 -0.58
C GLY A 162 -7.09 3.46 -1.07
N TYR A 163 -8.14 2.64 -1.15
CA TYR A 163 -8.02 1.24 -1.57
C TYR A 163 -7.93 1.04 -3.09
N HIS A 164 -8.14 2.06 -3.92
CA HIS A 164 -7.89 2.03 -5.36
C HIS A 164 -6.58 2.73 -5.71
N VAL A 165 -5.46 2.12 -5.33
CA VAL A 165 -4.12 2.71 -5.49
C VAL A 165 -3.72 2.82 -6.94
N SER A 166 -3.20 4.01 -7.32
CA SER A 166 -2.58 4.27 -8.62
C SER A 166 -1.05 4.42 -8.53
N SER A 167 -0.54 5.03 -7.45
CA SER A 167 0.89 5.28 -7.27
C SER A 167 1.36 4.76 -5.91
N PHE A 168 2.05 3.63 -5.93
CA PHE A 168 2.36 2.84 -4.74
C PHE A 168 3.42 3.47 -3.82
N PHE A 169 4.33 4.28 -4.36
CA PHE A 169 5.42 4.91 -3.61
C PHE A 169 5.12 6.35 -3.19
N ALA A 170 3.96 6.90 -3.57
CA ALA A 170 3.59 8.27 -3.26
C ALA A 170 2.54 8.30 -2.13
N PRO A 171 2.76 9.05 -1.03
CA PRO A 171 1.67 9.37 -0.11
C PRO A 171 0.67 10.30 -0.80
N SER A 172 -0.62 10.10 -0.52
CA SER A 172 -1.67 10.92 -1.14
C SER A 172 -1.48 12.40 -0.88
N SER A 173 -1.41 13.16 -1.96
CA SER A 173 -1.21 14.60 -1.94
C SER A 173 -2.40 15.37 -1.36
N ARG A 174 -3.58 14.72 -1.30
CA ARG A 174 -4.78 15.30 -0.70
C ARG A 174 -4.63 15.61 0.78
N PHE A 175 -3.78 14.87 1.48
CA PHE A 175 -3.61 15.03 2.93
C PHE A 175 -2.41 15.92 3.28
N GLY A 176 -1.59 16.30 2.28
CA GLY A 176 -0.42 17.15 2.49
C GLY A 176 0.83 16.67 1.77
N THR A 177 1.98 17.00 2.34
CA THR A 177 3.30 16.69 1.79
C THR A 177 3.92 15.44 2.42
N PRO A 178 4.93 14.82 1.77
CA PRO A 178 5.70 13.74 2.39
C PRO A 178 6.34 14.13 3.72
N ASP A 179 6.82 15.37 3.86
CA ASP A 179 7.44 15.84 5.09
C ASP A 179 6.44 16.02 6.24
N GLU A 180 5.21 16.42 5.95
CA GLU A 180 4.13 16.48 6.94
C GLU A 180 3.73 15.08 7.44
N LEU A 181 3.72 14.07 6.56
CA LEU A 181 3.51 12.68 6.97
C LEU A 181 4.67 12.19 7.86
N LYS A 182 5.92 12.50 7.51
CA LYS A 182 7.09 12.17 8.34
C LYS A 182 6.98 12.82 9.72
N GLU A 183 6.53 14.07 9.78
CA GLU A 183 6.34 14.79 11.05
C GLU A 183 5.20 14.19 11.89
N LEU A 184 4.13 13.74 11.26
CA LEU A 184 3.06 13.01 11.94
C LEU A 184 3.61 11.74 12.61
N ILE A 185 4.33 10.91 11.87
CA ILE A 185 4.90 9.65 12.37
C ILE A 185 5.91 9.92 13.48
N ASP A 186 6.81 10.89 13.29
CA ASP A 186 7.80 11.27 14.31
C ASP A 186 7.12 11.78 15.60
N THR A 187 6.00 12.48 15.46
CA THR A 187 5.23 12.96 16.61
C THR A 187 4.55 11.79 17.35
N ALA A 188 3.97 10.83 16.61
CA ALA A 188 3.43 9.60 17.20
C ALA A 188 4.50 8.82 17.98
N HIS A 189 5.68 8.65 17.39
CA HIS A 189 6.82 8.00 18.05
C HIS A 189 7.26 8.72 19.33
N ARG A 190 7.24 10.06 19.35
CA ARG A 190 7.55 10.84 20.56
C ARG A 190 6.50 10.66 21.66
N MET A 191 5.26 10.41 21.29
CA MET A 191 4.17 10.08 22.22
C MET A 191 4.15 8.60 22.65
N GLY A 192 5.04 7.77 22.10
CA GLY A 192 5.09 6.34 22.40
C GLY A 192 4.10 5.49 21.59
N ILE A 193 3.56 6.04 20.51
CA ILE A 193 2.57 5.40 19.64
C ILE A 193 3.27 4.86 18.39
N ALA A 194 3.10 3.57 18.10
CA ALA A 194 3.52 2.95 16.84
C ALA A 194 2.60 3.40 15.70
N VAL A 195 3.14 3.42 14.49
CA VAL A 195 2.37 3.77 13.29
C VAL A 195 2.49 2.65 12.27
N ILE A 196 1.38 1.97 11.99
CA ILE A 196 1.30 1.00 10.89
C ILE A 196 0.43 1.56 9.77
N MET A 197 0.69 1.12 8.56
CA MET A 197 -0.02 1.53 7.38
C MET A 197 -0.85 0.39 6.80
N ASP A 198 -2.05 0.69 6.37
CA ASP A 198 -2.81 -0.18 5.48
C ASP A 198 -2.13 -0.23 4.13
N ILE A 199 -1.58 -1.38 3.75
CA ILE A 199 -0.87 -1.56 2.48
C ILE A 199 -1.71 -2.39 1.53
N VAL A 200 -1.98 -1.82 0.34
CA VAL A 200 -2.82 -2.46 -0.66
C VAL A 200 -1.93 -3.13 -1.71
N HIS A 201 -1.60 -4.41 -1.48
CA HIS A 201 -0.84 -5.23 -2.41
C HIS A 201 -1.67 -6.37 -3.01
N SER A 202 -2.94 -6.46 -2.65
CA SER A 202 -3.91 -7.40 -3.22
C SER A 202 -4.34 -7.01 -4.63
N HIS A 203 -4.37 -5.70 -4.94
CA HIS A 203 -4.87 -5.19 -6.21
C HIS A 203 -4.39 -3.76 -6.49
N ALA A 204 -4.68 -3.26 -7.70
CA ALA A 204 -4.48 -1.88 -8.11
C ALA A 204 -5.75 -1.33 -8.77
N VAL A 205 -5.88 0.00 -8.84
CA VAL A 205 -6.97 0.65 -9.57
C VAL A 205 -6.93 0.27 -11.07
N LYS A 206 -8.10 0.16 -11.66
CA LYS A 206 -8.29 -0.11 -13.09
C LYS A 206 -8.13 1.17 -13.91
N ASN A 207 -6.91 1.69 -13.94
CA ASN A 207 -6.55 2.94 -14.59
C ASN A 207 -5.29 2.75 -15.43
N GLU A 208 -5.34 3.13 -16.72
CA GLU A 208 -4.27 2.94 -17.69
C GLU A 208 -3.35 4.17 -17.79
N VAL A 209 -3.84 5.35 -17.46
CA VAL A 209 -3.10 6.61 -17.66
C VAL A 209 -2.33 7.01 -16.42
N GLU A 210 -2.99 6.96 -15.26
CA GLU A 210 -2.46 7.40 -13.97
C GLU A 210 -2.00 6.24 -13.09
N GLY A 211 -2.37 5.00 -13.47
CA GLY A 211 -2.00 3.77 -12.78
C GLY A 211 -1.17 2.84 -13.66
N LEU A 212 -1.11 1.58 -13.25
CA LEU A 212 -0.28 0.54 -13.88
C LEU A 212 -1.01 -0.28 -14.94
N GLY A 213 -2.29 0.03 -15.25
CA GLY A 213 -3.20 -0.82 -16.05
C GLY A 213 -2.75 -1.11 -17.47
N ASN A 214 -1.96 -0.20 -18.07
CA ASN A 214 -1.36 -0.38 -19.40
C ASN A 214 -0.11 0.50 -19.53
N PHE A 215 0.95 0.14 -18.83
CA PHE A 215 2.09 1.03 -18.68
C PHE A 215 2.84 1.27 -20.00
N ALA A 216 3.11 0.20 -20.74
CA ALA A 216 3.87 0.25 -22.00
C ALA A 216 3.23 -0.58 -23.13
N GLY A 217 1.92 -0.51 -23.27
CA GLY A 217 1.17 -1.26 -24.28
C GLY A 217 0.96 -2.74 -23.96
N ASP A 218 1.29 -3.16 -22.74
CA ASP A 218 1.00 -4.48 -22.20
C ASP A 218 0.11 -4.34 -20.96
N PRO A 219 -1.18 -4.67 -21.05
CA PRO A 219 -2.08 -4.59 -19.90
C PRO A 219 -1.74 -5.61 -18.81
N ASN A 220 -0.91 -6.58 -19.11
CA ASN A 220 -0.49 -7.63 -18.18
C ASN A 220 0.91 -7.41 -17.61
N GLN A 221 1.56 -6.25 -17.88
CA GLN A 221 2.92 -5.99 -17.39
C GLN A 221 3.06 -6.29 -15.89
N TYR A 222 2.16 -5.78 -15.06
CA TYR A 222 2.12 -5.99 -13.62
C TYR A 222 1.07 -7.03 -13.17
N PHE A 223 0.12 -7.37 -14.02
CA PHE A 223 -1.09 -8.09 -13.66
C PHE A 223 -1.18 -9.46 -14.32
N TYR A 224 -1.99 -10.34 -13.75
CA TYR A 224 -2.29 -11.64 -14.35
C TYR A 224 -2.92 -11.49 -15.72
N PRO A 225 -2.67 -12.42 -16.64
CA PRO A 225 -3.34 -12.44 -17.93
C PRO A 225 -4.75 -13.06 -17.85
N GLY A 226 -5.57 -12.76 -18.86
CA GLY A 226 -6.88 -13.38 -19.04
C GLY A 226 -7.88 -13.08 -17.92
N GLY A 227 -8.68 -14.07 -17.54
CA GLY A 227 -9.74 -13.90 -16.56
C GLY A 227 -9.28 -13.63 -15.12
N ARG A 228 -8.01 -13.86 -14.82
CA ARG A 228 -7.41 -13.55 -13.51
C ARG A 228 -6.95 -12.10 -13.37
N ARG A 229 -6.98 -11.33 -14.47
CA ARG A 229 -6.50 -9.95 -14.47
C ARG A 229 -7.37 -9.04 -13.60
N GLU A 230 -8.67 -9.20 -13.66
CA GLU A 230 -9.63 -8.34 -12.99
C GLU A 230 -10.24 -9.04 -11.78
N HIS A 231 -10.29 -8.32 -10.68
CA HIS A 231 -10.96 -8.82 -9.47
C HIS A 231 -12.49 -8.78 -9.69
N PRO A 232 -13.18 -9.92 -9.53
CA PRO A 232 -14.60 -10.01 -9.91
C PRO A 232 -15.56 -9.17 -9.05
N ALA A 233 -15.12 -8.74 -7.85
CA ALA A 233 -15.97 -8.00 -6.91
C ALA A 233 -15.50 -6.55 -6.63
N TRP A 234 -14.24 -6.17 -6.98
CA TRP A 234 -13.67 -4.91 -6.51
C TRP A 234 -13.36 -3.90 -7.63
N ASP A 235 -13.73 -4.18 -8.88
CA ASP A 235 -13.40 -3.35 -10.05
C ASP A 235 -11.93 -2.89 -10.08
N SER A 236 -11.04 -3.84 -9.91
CA SER A 236 -9.60 -3.62 -9.74
C SER A 236 -8.78 -4.67 -10.50
N LEU A 237 -7.46 -4.49 -10.56
CA LEU A 237 -6.52 -5.37 -11.26
C LEU A 237 -5.70 -6.17 -10.25
N CYS A 238 -5.56 -7.48 -10.46
CA CYS A 238 -4.84 -8.40 -9.59
C CYS A 238 -3.38 -8.53 -10.03
N PHE A 239 -2.44 -8.28 -9.13
CA PHE A 239 -1.01 -8.42 -9.39
C PHE A 239 -0.62 -9.86 -9.73
N ASP A 240 0.30 -10.01 -10.68
CA ASP A 240 0.89 -11.32 -11.03
C ASP A 240 2.10 -11.61 -10.13
N TYR A 241 1.84 -12.26 -9.00
CA TYR A 241 2.88 -12.64 -8.04
C TYR A 241 3.83 -13.73 -8.57
N GLY A 242 3.60 -14.27 -9.76
CA GLY A 242 4.52 -15.17 -10.44
C GLY A 242 5.68 -14.46 -11.16
N LYS A 243 5.63 -13.13 -11.28
CA LYS A 243 6.68 -12.32 -11.92
C LYS A 243 7.67 -11.78 -10.91
N ASN A 244 8.96 -12.05 -11.11
CA ASN A 244 10.02 -11.57 -10.22
C ASN A 244 10.04 -10.04 -10.10
N GLU A 245 9.77 -9.32 -11.19
CA GLU A 245 9.75 -7.87 -11.22
C GLU A 245 8.58 -7.30 -10.41
N VAL A 246 7.43 -7.96 -10.43
CA VAL A 246 6.26 -7.59 -9.61
C VAL A 246 6.54 -7.86 -8.13
N ILE A 247 7.10 -9.01 -7.79
CA ILE A 247 7.54 -9.31 -6.41
C ILE A 247 8.56 -8.26 -5.95
N HIS A 248 9.54 -7.94 -6.79
CA HIS A 248 10.55 -6.92 -6.48
C HIS A 248 9.91 -5.54 -6.24
N PHE A 249 8.95 -5.14 -7.08
CA PHE A 249 8.20 -3.90 -6.93
C PHE A 249 7.46 -3.82 -5.58
N LEU A 250 6.71 -4.86 -5.25
CA LEU A 250 5.91 -4.91 -4.01
C LEU A 250 6.79 -5.02 -2.75
N LEU A 251 7.86 -5.83 -2.78
CA LEU A 251 8.82 -5.93 -1.67
C LEU A 251 9.58 -4.61 -1.45
N SER A 252 10.00 -3.96 -2.54
CA SER A 252 10.63 -2.64 -2.47
C SER A 252 9.69 -1.59 -1.90
N ASN A 253 8.40 -1.70 -2.19
CA ASN A 253 7.37 -0.84 -1.62
C ASN A 253 7.27 -0.98 -0.09
N CYS A 254 7.23 -2.19 0.45
CA CYS A 254 7.28 -2.40 1.90
C CYS A 254 8.54 -1.75 2.51
N LYS A 255 9.71 -2.02 1.92
CA LYS A 255 10.97 -1.47 2.43
C LYS A 255 10.99 0.07 2.37
N TYR A 256 10.50 0.65 1.28
CA TYR A 256 10.44 2.11 1.11
C TYR A 256 9.63 2.80 2.20
N TRP A 257 8.43 2.33 2.50
CA TRP A 257 7.59 2.91 3.54
C TRP A 257 8.22 2.82 4.93
N MET A 258 8.96 1.74 5.21
CA MET A 258 9.69 1.60 6.47
C MET A 258 10.94 2.49 6.54
N ASP A 259 11.73 2.56 5.47
CA ASP A 259 12.98 3.33 5.45
C ASP A 259 12.72 4.84 5.35
N GLU A 260 11.83 5.25 4.46
CA GLU A 260 11.61 6.66 4.15
C GLU A 260 10.70 7.34 5.17
N PHE A 261 9.62 6.66 5.58
CA PHE A 261 8.62 7.22 6.49
C PHE A 261 8.69 6.67 7.92
N ARG A 262 9.45 5.59 8.14
CA ARG A 262 9.58 4.92 9.43
C ARG A 262 8.28 4.33 9.97
N PHE A 263 7.44 3.80 9.10
CA PHE A 263 6.33 2.97 9.54
C PHE A 263 6.84 1.77 10.34
N ASP A 264 6.13 1.43 11.42
CA ASP A 264 6.48 0.33 12.30
C ASP A 264 5.94 -1.03 11.81
N GLY A 265 5.28 -1.04 10.69
CA GLY A 265 4.74 -2.24 10.06
C GLY A 265 3.51 -1.95 9.21
N PHE A 266 2.77 -3.01 8.89
CA PHE A 266 1.66 -2.95 7.95
C PHE A 266 0.48 -3.84 8.37
N ARG A 267 -0.72 -3.38 8.03
CA ARG A 267 -1.88 -4.23 7.84
C ARG A 267 -2.01 -4.49 6.34
N PHE A 268 -1.93 -5.75 5.92
CA PHE A 268 -2.11 -6.14 4.52
C PHE A 268 -3.59 -6.27 4.21
N ASP A 269 -4.04 -5.45 3.26
CA ASP A 269 -5.42 -5.43 2.79
C ASP A 269 -5.74 -6.62 1.91
N GLY A 270 -6.92 -7.23 2.12
CA GLY A 270 -7.48 -8.24 1.23
C GLY A 270 -6.66 -9.52 1.10
N VAL A 271 -6.00 -9.97 2.14
CA VAL A 271 -5.15 -11.19 2.11
C VAL A 271 -5.92 -12.42 1.67
N THR A 272 -7.18 -12.60 2.08
CA THR A 272 -8.02 -13.70 1.59
C THR A 272 -8.10 -13.73 0.06
N SER A 273 -8.27 -12.56 -0.55
CA SER A 273 -8.32 -12.44 -2.02
C SER A 273 -7.00 -12.82 -2.69
N MET A 274 -5.88 -12.64 -2.01
CA MET A 274 -4.55 -13.03 -2.52
C MET A 274 -4.33 -14.54 -2.43
N LEU A 275 -4.79 -15.17 -1.32
CA LEU A 275 -4.51 -16.56 -1.01
C LEU A 275 -5.18 -17.55 -1.95
N TYR A 276 -6.28 -17.19 -2.61
CA TYR A 276 -7.11 -18.11 -3.38
C TYR A 276 -7.37 -17.63 -4.80
N TYR A 277 -7.37 -18.55 -5.76
CA TYR A 277 -7.77 -18.27 -7.15
C TYR A 277 -9.22 -17.80 -7.27
N SER A 278 -10.10 -18.27 -6.39
CA SER A 278 -11.49 -17.83 -6.25
C SER A 278 -11.64 -16.51 -5.51
N HIS A 279 -10.55 -15.91 -5.01
CA HIS A 279 -10.56 -14.74 -4.12
C HIS A 279 -11.34 -14.98 -2.80
N GLY A 280 -11.60 -16.23 -2.44
CA GLY A 280 -12.44 -16.60 -1.31
C GLY A 280 -13.93 -16.31 -1.52
N LEU A 281 -14.35 -15.94 -2.73
CA LEU A 281 -15.74 -15.59 -3.05
C LEU A 281 -16.58 -16.84 -3.22
N GLY A 282 -17.71 -16.92 -2.46
CA GLY A 282 -18.62 -18.05 -2.52
C GLY A 282 -18.07 -19.35 -1.92
N GLU A 283 -16.93 -19.30 -1.26
CA GLU A 283 -16.26 -20.42 -0.61
C GLU A 283 -16.73 -20.57 0.84
N ALA A 284 -16.89 -21.81 1.29
CA ALA A 284 -17.10 -22.14 2.69
C ALA A 284 -15.91 -22.98 3.19
N PHE A 285 -15.17 -22.46 4.15
CA PHE A 285 -14.04 -23.15 4.77
C PHE A 285 -14.52 -23.89 6.01
N CYS A 286 -15.03 -25.10 5.82
CA CYS A 286 -15.69 -25.89 6.86
C CYS A 286 -14.79 -26.98 7.46
N ASN A 287 -13.76 -27.39 6.75
CA ASN A 287 -12.80 -28.41 7.18
C ASN A 287 -11.39 -28.11 6.68
N TYR A 288 -10.40 -28.80 7.27
CA TYR A 288 -8.99 -28.54 6.96
C TYR A 288 -8.64 -28.75 5.48
N GLY A 289 -9.29 -29.67 4.79
CA GLY A 289 -9.06 -29.93 3.37
C GLY A 289 -9.47 -28.78 2.46
N ASP A 290 -10.40 -27.91 2.89
CA ASP A 290 -10.86 -26.76 2.08
C ASP A 290 -9.76 -25.74 1.86
N TYR A 291 -8.79 -25.67 2.79
CA TYR A 291 -7.63 -24.78 2.68
C TYR A 291 -6.53 -25.30 1.75
N PHE A 292 -6.57 -26.59 1.35
CA PHE A 292 -5.49 -27.25 0.60
C PHE A 292 -6.03 -28.10 -0.57
N ASN A 293 -7.05 -27.57 -1.27
CA ASN A 293 -7.75 -28.25 -2.35
C ASN A 293 -7.26 -27.89 -3.76
N GLY A 294 -6.14 -27.15 -3.86
CA GLY A 294 -5.59 -26.68 -5.13
C GLY A 294 -6.14 -25.32 -5.61
N ASN A 295 -7.00 -24.67 -4.81
CA ASN A 295 -7.49 -23.31 -5.05
C ASN A 295 -6.52 -22.22 -4.52
N GLN A 296 -5.44 -22.61 -3.86
CA GLN A 296 -4.46 -21.67 -3.30
C GLN A 296 -3.58 -21.08 -4.40
N ASP A 297 -3.28 -19.78 -4.30
CA ASP A 297 -2.28 -19.13 -5.14
C ASP A 297 -0.90 -19.21 -4.45
N ASP A 298 -0.12 -20.23 -4.81
CA ASP A 298 1.21 -20.46 -4.23
C ASP A 298 2.17 -19.27 -4.47
N ASN A 299 2.00 -18.53 -5.57
CA ASN A 299 2.81 -17.35 -5.86
C ASN A 299 2.49 -16.20 -4.89
N ALA A 300 1.22 -15.99 -4.60
CA ALA A 300 0.80 -14.99 -3.62
C ALA A 300 1.24 -15.37 -2.20
N ILE A 301 1.13 -16.65 -1.83
CA ILE A 301 1.62 -17.19 -0.56
C ILE A 301 3.13 -16.98 -0.43
N CYS A 302 3.88 -17.27 -1.49
CA CYS A 302 5.32 -17.03 -1.55
C CYS A 302 5.64 -15.53 -1.35
N TYR A 303 4.94 -14.65 -2.08
CA TYR A 303 5.10 -13.21 -1.93
C TYR A 303 4.83 -12.75 -0.49
N LEU A 304 3.72 -13.12 0.13
CA LEU A 304 3.36 -12.73 1.50
C LEU A 304 4.42 -13.20 2.51
N THR A 305 4.92 -14.43 2.35
CA THR A 305 5.98 -14.98 3.20
C THR A 305 7.29 -14.19 3.05
N LEU A 306 7.67 -13.83 1.80
CA LEU A 306 8.84 -13.01 1.52
C LEU A 306 8.66 -11.58 2.08
N ALA A 307 7.47 -11.00 1.99
CA ALA A 307 7.17 -9.68 2.53
C ALA A 307 7.34 -9.66 4.05
N ASN A 308 6.76 -10.61 4.78
CA ASN A 308 6.94 -10.75 6.22
C ASN A 308 8.42 -10.93 6.61
N LYS A 309 9.13 -11.79 5.88
CA LYS A 309 10.57 -11.99 6.10
C LYS A 309 11.38 -10.71 5.92
N LEU A 310 11.13 -9.97 4.83
CA LEU A 310 11.81 -8.69 4.55
C LEU A 310 11.51 -7.65 5.62
N ILE A 311 10.23 -7.47 5.97
CA ILE A 311 9.78 -6.50 6.96
C ILE A 311 10.48 -6.72 8.30
N HIS A 312 10.53 -7.96 8.78
CA HIS A 312 11.22 -8.30 10.04
C HIS A 312 12.76 -8.27 9.93
N GLN A 313 13.33 -8.40 8.72
CA GLN A 313 14.75 -8.14 8.51
C GLN A 313 15.10 -6.64 8.59
N VAL A 314 14.21 -5.76 8.09
CA VAL A 314 14.36 -4.30 8.19
C VAL A 314 14.18 -3.85 9.65
N ASN A 315 13.14 -4.35 10.31
CA ASN A 315 12.86 -4.06 11.70
C ASN A 315 12.31 -5.32 12.41
N SER A 316 13.12 -5.95 13.25
CA SER A 316 12.73 -7.17 13.98
C SER A 316 11.58 -6.99 14.98
N LYS A 317 11.11 -5.76 15.19
CA LYS A 317 9.95 -5.39 16.03
C LYS A 317 8.82 -4.79 15.20
N ALA A 318 8.87 -4.93 13.88
CA ALA A 318 7.77 -4.55 13.02
C ALA A 318 6.50 -5.33 13.38
N ILE A 319 5.37 -4.75 13.04
CA ILE A 319 4.04 -5.32 13.26
C ILE A 319 3.44 -5.66 11.90
N THR A 320 3.13 -6.93 11.67
CA THR A 320 2.46 -7.36 10.45
C THR A 320 1.12 -8.00 10.76
N ILE A 321 0.06 -7.49 10.14
CA ILE A 321 -1.31 -7.91 10.36
C ILE A 321 -1.92 -8.32 9.02
N ALA A 322 -2.52 -9.50 8.95
CA ALA A 322 -3.29 -9.93 7.78
C ALA A 322 -4.77 -9.64 7.96
N GLU A 323 -5.38 -8.94 6.99
CA GLU A 323 -6.83 -8.97 6.85
C GLU A 323 -7.20 -10.26 6.12
N GLU A 324 -7.62 -11.25 6.89
CA GLU A 324 -7.88 -12.56 6.36
C GLU A 324 -9.10 -13.18 7.06
N VAL A 325 -10.11 -13.55 6.30
CA VAL A 325 -11.42 -13.98 6.82
C VAL A 325 -11.68 -15.47 6.64
N SER A 326 -10.89 -16.19 5.83
CA SER A 326 -11.10 -17.62 5.60
C SER A 326 -10.69 -18.49 6.80
N GLY A 327 -9.74 -18.03 7.58
CA GLY A 327 -9.15 -18.80 8.67
C GLY A 327 -7.96 -19.67 8.26
N MET A 328 -7.23 -19.28 7.19
CA MET A 328 -6.08 -20.03 6.67
C MET A 328 -5.14 -20.47 7.80
N PRO A 329 -4.92 -21.79 7.97
CA PRO A 329 -4.00 -22.31 8.98
C PRO A 329 -2.58 -21.85 8.77
N GLY A 330 -1.86 -21.53 9.85
CA GLY A 330 -0.44 -21.13 9.80
C GLY A 330 -0.20 -19.70 9.35
N LEU A 331 -1.22 -18.89 9.08
CA LEU A 331 -1.04 -17.51 8.59
C LEU A 331 -0.22 -16.66 9.56
N ALA A 332 -0.54 -16.71 10.86
CA ALA A 332 0.18 -16.02 11.93
C ALA A 332 1.14 -16.95 12.70
N ALA A 333 1.68 -17.95 12.04
CA ALA A 333 2.72 -18.80 12.59
C ALA A 333 4.09 -18.41 12.04
N PRO A 334 5.18 -18.64 12.80
CA PRO A 334 6.53 -18.36 12.34
C PRO A 334 6.90 -19.14 11.06
N ILE A 335 7.70 -18.51 10.20
CA ILE A 335 8.13 -19.13 8.92
C ILE A 335 8.91 -20.44 9.15
N GLN A 336 9.75 -20.51 10.19
CA GLN A 336 10.49 -21.72 10.53
C GLN A 336 9.61 -22.90 10.97
N ASP A 337 8.37 -22.62 11.37
CA ASP A 337 7.38 -23.62 11.77
C ASP A 337 6.40 -23.94 10.63
N GLY A 338 6.71 -23.48 9.42
CA GLY A 338 5.88 -23.67 8.22
C GLY A 338 4.76 -22.65 8.05
N GLY A 339 4.76 -21.58 8.84
CA GLY A 339 3.78 -20.49 8.72
C GLY A 339 4.17 -19.42 7.71
N TYR A 340 3.30 -18.42 7.54
CA TYR A 340 3.50 -17.33 6.57
C TYR A 340 4.17 -16.08 7.20
N GLY A 341 4.37 -16.10 8.53
CA GLY A 341 5.17 -15.12 9.25
C GLY A 341 4.48 -13.81 9.61
N PHE A 342 3.15 -13.71 9.49
CA PHE A 342 2.42 -12.60 10.09
C PHE A 342 2.47 -12.67 11.62
N ASP A 343 2.47 -11.51 12.28
CA ASP A 343 2.35 -11.45 13.74
C ASP A 343 0.91 -11.62 14.20
N TYR A 344 -0.04 -11.08 13.39
CA TYR A 344 -1.45 -11.09 13.73
C TYR A 344 -2.33 -11.36 12.51
N ARG A 345 -3.53 -11.87 12.78
CA ARG A 345 -4.65 -11.93 11.83
C ARG A 345 -5.85 -11.20 12.42
N MET A 346 -6.56 -10.42 11.60
CA MET A 346 -7.79 -9.76 12.04
C MET A 346 -8.90 -10.80 12.24
N ALA A 347 -9.51 -10.77 13.42
CA ALA A 347 -10.64 -11.62 13.75
C ALA A 347 -11.97 -10.97 13.31
N MET A 348 -12.21 -10.91 11.99
CA MET A 348 -13.32 -10.15 11.38
C MET A 348 -14.71 -10.58 11.86
N ASN A 349 -14.88 -11.83 12.26
CA ASN A 349 -16.13 -12.34 12.80
C ASN A 349 -16.54 -11.71 14.16
N ILE A 350 -15.58 -11.14 14.91
CA ILE A 350 -15.85 -10.47 16.18
C ILE A 350 -16.63 -9.18 15.98
N PRO A 351 -16.16 -8.20 15.19
CA PRO A 351 -16.93 -6.98 14.93
C PRO A 351 -18.28 -7.25 14.27
N ASP A 352 -18.36 -8.21 13.34
CA ASP A 352 -19.62 -8.59 12.71
C ASP A 352 -20.65 -9.12 13.73
N TYR A 353 -20.22 -9.93 14.67
CA TYR A 353 -21.07 -10.42 15.73
C TYR A 353 -21.55 -9.30 16.66
N TRP A 354 -20.67 -8.37 17.02
CA TRP A 354 -21.02 -7.23 17.85
C TRP A 354 -22.01 -6.30 17.14
N ILE A 355 -21.78 -5.97 15.87
CA ILE A 355 -22.67 -5.13 15.07
C ILE A 355 -24.07 -5.76 15.00
N LYS A 356 -24.18 -7.06 14.71
CA LYS A 356 -25.45 -7.76 14.68
C LYS A 356 -26.12 -7.77 16.04
N THR A 357 -25.36 -8.04 17.11
CA THR A 357 -25.91 -8.07 18.47
C THR A 357 -26.47 -6.70 18.87
N ILE A 358 -25.73 -5.62 18.65
CA ILE A 358 -26.16 -4.26 18.99
C ILE A 358 -27.37 -3.82 18.16
N LYS A 359 -27.44 -4.21 16.89
CA LYS A 359 -28.55 -3.83 16.00
C LYS A 359 -29.84 -4.64 16.21
N GLU A 360 -29.71 -5.92 16.54
CA GLU A 360 -30.80 -6.89 16.45
C GLU A 360 -31.30 -7.36 17.82
N LYS A 361 -30.55 -7.12 18.89
CA LYS A 361 -30.88 -7.63 20.23
C LYS A 361 -30.99 -6.53 21.25
N ILE A 362 -31.93 -6.70 22.18
CA ILE A 362 -32.00 -5.93 23.42
C ILE A 362 -30.95 -6.47 24.41
N ASP A 363 -30.56 -5.66 25.39
CA ASP A 363 -29.45 -5.98 26.31
C ASP A 363 -29.65 -7.28 27.07
N GLU A 364 -30.89 -7.62 27.44
CA GLU A 364 -31.27 -8.84 28.15
C GLU A 364 -31.02 -10.12 27.34
N ASP A 365 -30.99 -10.00 26.01
CA ASP A 365 -30.77 -11.15 25.09
C ASP A 365 -29.29 -11.38 24.75
N TRP A 366 -28.39 -10.56 25.30
CA TRP A 366 -26.95 -10.72 25.10
C TRP A 366 -26.46 -11.96 25.87
N LYS A 367 -25.79 -12.87 25.15
CA LYS A 367 -25.25 -14.11 25.70
C LYS A 367 -23.75 -14.00 25.95
N PRO A 368 -23.29 -13.75 27.19
CA PRO A 368 -21.85 -13.58 27.50
C PRO A 368 -20.99 -14.76 27.02
N VAL A 369 -21.50 -15.99 27.08
CA VAL A 369 -20.78 -17.19 26.65
C VAL A 369 -20.39 -17.14 25.16
N SER A 370 -21.22 -16.54 24.30
CA SER A 370 -20.92 -16.39 22.88
C SER A 370 -19.71 -15.47 22.64
N TYR A 371 -19.48 -14.49 23.48
CA TYR A 371 -18.31 -13.60 23.38
C TYR A 371 -17.02 -14.33 23.75
N THR A 372 -17.04 -15.15 24.77
CA THR A 372 -15.88 -15.90 25.25
C THR A 372 -15.37 -16.88 24.19
N HIS A 373 -16.29 -17.51 23.45
CA HIS A 373 -15.91 -18.44 22.37
C HIS A 373 -15.37 -17.76 21.13
N LEU A 374 -15.74 -16.49 20.88
CA LEU A 374 -15.19 -15.72 19.75
C LEU A 374 -13.78 -15.16 20.02
N THR A 375 -13.43 -15.04 21.31
CA THR A 375 -12.15 -14.45 21.73
C THR A 375 -11.07 -15.46 22.09
N LEU A 376 -11.42 -16.76 22.15
CA LEU A 376 -10.42 -17.79 22.39
C LEU A 376 -9.59 -18.00 21.12
N PRO A 377 -8.24 -18.00 21.23
CA PRO A 377 -7.40 -18.37 20.12
C PRO A 377 -7.73 -19.81 19.70
N THR A 378 -8.07 -20.01 18.46
CA THR A 378 -8.08 -21.35 17.86
C THR A 378 -6.62 -21.79 17.77
N THR A 379 -6.20 -22.61 18.72
CA THR A 379 -4.89 -23.30 18.71
C THR A 379 -4.81 -24.26 17.54
#